data_fa846681da6ebb084ad1d524a2fd79da
#
_entry.id   fa846681da6ebb084ad1d524a2fd79da
#
_cell.length_a   1.000
_cell.length_b   1.000
_cell.length_c   1.000
_cell.angle_alpha   90.00
_cell.angle_beta   90.00
_cell.angle_gamma   90.00
#
_symmetry.space_group_name_H-M   'P 1'
#
loop_
_entity.id
_entity.type
_entity.pdbx_description
1 polymer ?
#
loop_
_entity_poly.entity_id
_entity_poly.type
_entity_poly.pdbx_seq_one_letter_code
_entity_poly.pdbx_strand_id
1 'polypeptide(L)'
;MKQRIILFGLILVGTVTFAQSPEEKGLNTINRSSAEATIGFLASDELQGREAGFHGSYVSSEYIASILQWMGIQPLNESYFQSFDAYRKERQKKGRLEVHPDSVAKLKQEVHQKLSMRNVLAMIPGKNTKEYVIVGAHFDHLGIDPALDGDQIYNGADDNASGVSAVLQIARAFVASGQQPERNVIFAFWDGEEKGLLGSKYFVQTCPFVSQIKGY
;
A
#
# COMPACT_ATOMS: atom_id res chain seq x y z
N MET A 1 -5.66 62.31 -55.37
CA MET A 1 -6.12 61.33 -54.33
C MET A 1 -4.97 60.47 -53.93
N LYS A 2 -4.44 60.62 -52.70
CA LYS A 2 -3.35 59.80 -52.19
C LYS A 2 -3.95 58.66 -51.27
N GLN A 3 -3.92 57.44 -51.74
CA GLN A 3 -4.30 56.25 -50.91
C GLN A 3 -3.24 56.02 -49.86
N ARG A 4 -3.63 56.04 -48.59
CA ARG A 4 -2.81 55.58 -47.44
C ARG A 4 -3.07 54.12 -47.24
N ILE A 5 -2.06 53.28 -47.46
CA ILE A 5 -2.06 51.83 -47.06
C ILE A 5 -1.71 51.77 -45.60
N ILE A 6 -2.66 51.34 -44.77
CA ILE A 6 -2.43 51.04 -43.35
C ILE A 6 -2.01 49.57 -43.27
N LEU A 7 -0.74 49.33 -42.95
CA LEU A 7 -0.23 47.99 -42.71
C LEU A 7 -0.55 47.59 -41.26
N PHE A 8 -1.50 46.68 -41.09
CA PHE A 8 -1.77 46.06 -39.77
C PHE A 8 -0.72 44.97 -39.50
N GLY A 9 0.25 45.28 -38.63
CA GLY A 9 1.19 44.28 -38.13
C GLY A 9 0.50 43.35 -37.13
N LEU A 10 0.35 42.09 -37.49
CA LEU A 10 -0.13 41.04 -36.59
C LEU A 10 1.02 40.64 -35.65
N ILE A 11 0.97 41.11 -34.40
CA ILE A 11 1.90 40.65 -33.34
C ILE A 11 1.44 39.30 -32.87
N LEU A 12 2.13 38.24 -33.30
CA LEU A 12 1.93 36.87 -32.79
C LEU A 12 2.61 36.78 -31.42
N VAL A 13 1.84 36.94 -30.34
CA VAL A 13 2.32 36.68 -28.97
C VAL A 13 2.33 35.15 -28.78
N GLY A 14 3.46 34.55 -29.02
CA GLY A 14 3.69 33.12 -28.69
C GLY A 14 3.70 32.96 -27.17
N THR A 15 2.68 32.32 -26.62
CA THR A 15 2.69 31.85 -25.22
C THR A 15 3.65 30.68 -25.14
N VAL A 16 4.82 30.88 -24.53
CA VAL A 16 5.74 29.80 -24.17
C VAL A 16 5.12 29.06 -22.98
N THR A 17 4.41 27.96 -23.26
CA THR A 17 3.98 27.04 -22.21
C THR A 17 5.17 26.20 -21.82
N PHE A 18 5.73 26.42 -20.64
CA PHE A 18 6.70 25.50 -20.04
C PHE A 18 5.96 24.20 -19.72
N ALA A 19 6.31 23.11 -20.41
CA ALA A 19 5.80 21.80 -20.07
C ALA A 19 6.33 21.40 -18.68
N GLN A 20 5.44 20.97 -17.79
CA GLN A 20 5.84 20.46 -16.49
C GLN A 20 6.81 19.28 -16.64
N SER A 21 7.83 19.24 -15.78
CA SER A 21 8.72 18.06 -15.72
C SER A 21 7.92 16.81 -15.33
N PRO A 22 8.36 15.61 -15.71
CA PRO A 22 7.73 14.38 -15.27
C PRO A 22 7.60 14.26 -13.74
N GLU A 23 8.61 14.73 -13.02
CA GLU A 23 8.61 14.77 -11.55
C GLU A 23 7.52 15.69 -11.01
N GLU A 24 7.40 16.91 -11.56
CA GLU A 24 6.33 17.85 -11.18
C GLU A 24 4.93 17.28 -11.48
N LYS A 25 4.77 16.56 -12.60
CA LYS A 25 3.50 15.87 -12.89
C LYS A 25 3.16 14.84 -11.82
N GLY A 26 4.14 14.06 -11.39
CA GLY A 26 3.97 13.09 -10.32
C GLY A 26 3.60 13.78 -9.00
N LEU A 27 4.42 14.72 -8.54
CA LEU A 27 4.23 15.42 -7.27
C LEU A 27 2.89 16.15 -7.18
N ASN A 28 2.42 16.73 -8.28
CA ASN A 28 1.13 17.44 -8.34
C ASN A 28 -0.10 16.51 -8.17
N THR A 29 0.08 15.18 -8.21
CA THR A 29 -1.00 14.23 -7.89
C THR A 29 -1.17 14.00 -6.39
N ILE A 30 -0.16 14.33 -5.59
CA ILE A 30 -0.21 14.21 -4.13
C ILE A 30 -1.08 15.35 -3.60
N ASN A 31 -2.18 15.02 -2.96
CA ASN A 31 -3.12 16.02 -2.48
C ASN A 31 -3.91 15.57 -1.26
N ARG A 32 -4.39 16.57 -0.51
CA ARG A 32 -5.13 16.37 0.73
C ARG A 32 -6.43 15.60 0.52
N SER A 33 -7.19 15.88 -0.52
CA SER A 33 -8.49 15.22 -0.76
C SER A 33 -8.37 13.71 -0.91
N SER A 34 -7.36 13.23 -1.65
CA SER A 34 -7.13 11.79 -1.80
C SER A 34 -6.63 11.16 -0.50
N ALA A 35 -5.84 11.89 0.30
CA ALA A 35 -5.45 11.43 1.64
C ALA A 35 -6.66 11.29 2.56
N GLU A 36 -7.49 12.31 2.66
CA GLU A 36 -8.70 12.32 3.48
C GLU A 36 -9.68 11.21 3.07
N ALA A 37 -9.87 10.99 1.77
CA ALA A 37 -10.74 9.94 1.27
C ALA A 37 -10.24 8.53 1.66
N THR A 38 -8.95 8.27 1.50
CA THR A 38 -8.34 6.98 1.85
C THR A 38 -8.37 6.74 3.35
N ILE A 39 -7.93 7.73 4.14
CA ILE A 39 -7.91 7.62 5.61
C ILE A 39 -9.34 7.50 6.15
N GLY A 40 -10.28 8.32 5.65
CA GLY A 40 -11.68 8.29 6.06
C GLY A 40 -12.35 6.95 5.80
N PHE A 41 -12.06 6.31 4.65
CA PHE A 41 -12.56 4.97 4.38
C PHE A 41 -11.92 3.93 5.31
N LEU A 42 -10.60 3.88 5.39
CA LEU A 42 -9.89 2.87 6.19
C LEU A 42 -10.15 3.00 7.69
N ALA A 43 -10.33 4.22 8.19
CA ALA A 43 -10.62 4.48 9.60
C ALA A 43 -12.13 4.55 9.91
N SER A 44 -13.00 4.12 8.98
CA SER A 44 -14.45 4.09 9.25
C SER A 44 -14.82 2.96 10.20
N ASP A 45 -15.89 3.16 10.96
CA ASP A 45 -16.45 2.15 11.88
C ASP A 45 -16.88 0.88 11.14
N GLU A 46 -17.27 0.99 9.86
CA GLU A 46 -17.66 -0.12 9.01
C GLU A 46 -16.56 -1.18 8.86
N LEU A 47 -15.28 -0.77 8.99
CA LEU A 47 -14.15 -1.69 8.95
C LEU A 47 -13.78 -2.28 10.31
N GLN A 48 -14.52 -1.92 11.37
CA GLN A 48 -14.39 -2.55 12.68
C GLN A 48 -12.95 -2.61 13.21
N GLY A 49 -12.18 -1.52 12.97
CA GLY A 49 -10.79 -1.42 13.38
C GLY A 49 -9.82 -2.38 12.66
N ARG A 50 -10.18 -2.92 11.52
CA ARG A 50 -9.31 -3.67 10.58
C ARG A 50 -8.45 -4.77 11.23
N GLU A 51 -8.96 -5.47 12.24
CA GLU A 51 -8.18 -6.52 12.90
C GLU A 51 -7.73 -7.56 11.89
N ALA A 52 -6.42 -7.89 11.92
CA ALA A 52 -5.80 -8.86 11.03
C ALA A 52 -6.48 -10.23 11.07
N GLY A 53 -6.84 -10.75 9.89
CA GLY A 53 -7.56 -12.02 9.74
C GLY A 53 -9.06 -11.93 9.93
N PHE A 54 -9.64 -10.73 10.12
CA PHE A 54 -11.08 -10.49 10.23
C PHE A 54 -11.61 -9.67 9.06
N HIS A 55 -12.93 -9.51 9.01
CA HIS A 55 -13.64 -8.90 7.88
C HIS A 55 -13.08 -7.53 7.46
N GLY A 56 -12.86 -6.62 8.41
CA GLY A 56 -12.35 -5.28 8.12
C GLY A 56 -10.99 -5.27 7.44
N SER A 57 -10.06 -6.15 7.87
CA SER A 57 -8.76 -6.33 7.22
C SER A 57 -8.93 -6.84 5.78
N TYR A 58 -9.81 -7.83 5.54
CA TYR A 58 -10.07 -8.32 4.19
C TYR A 58 -10.66 -7.24 3.27
N VAL A 59 -11.63 -6.46 3.75
CA VAL A 59 -12.21 -5.34 2.96
C VAL A 59 -11.14 -4.29 2.66
N SER A 60 -10.28 -3.96 3.62
CA SER A 60 -9.18 -3.02 3.42
C SER A 60 -8.21 -3.50 2.34
N SER A 61 -7.85 -4.78 2.34
CA SER A 61 -6.96 -5.34 1.32
C SER A 61 -7.58 -5.32 -0.08
N GLU A 62 -8.89 -5.60 -0.23
CA GLU A 62 -9.61 -5.46 -1.51
C GLU A 62 -9.64 -4.00 -1.98
N TYR A 63 -9.91 -3.06 -1.08
CA TYR A 63 -9.87 -1.63 -1.39
C TYR A 63 -8.49 -1.22 -1.93
N ILE A 64 -7.42 -1.57 -1.24
CA ILE A 64 -6.04 -1.24 -1.64
C ILE A 64 -5.72 -1.86 -3.02
N ALA A 65 -6.03 -3.14 -3.21
CA ALA A 65 -5.81 -3.82 -4.48
C ALA A 65 -6.59 -3.17 -5.63
N SER A 66 -7.84 -2.77 -5.40
CA SER A 66 -8.67 -2.10 -6.41
C SER A 66 -8.09 -0.74 -6.82
N ILE A 67 -7.53 0.03 -5.89
CA ILE A 67 -6.87 1.31 -6.18
C ILE A 67 -5.61 1.09 -7.01
N LEU A 68 -4.78 0.10 -6.66
CA LEU A 68 -3.57 -0.24 -7.43
C LEU A 68 -3.93 -0.68 -8.86
N GLN A 69 -4.98 -1.51 -9.00
CA GLN A 69 -5.49 -1.96 -10.28
C GLN A 69 -6.03 -0.79 -11.11
N TRP A 70 -6.78 0.12 -10.49
CA TRP A 70 -7.28 1.34 -11.15
C TRP A 70 -6.15 2.23 -11.66
N MET A 71 -5.03 2.32 -10.93
CA MET A 71 -3.82 3.01 -11.36
C MET A 71 -3.06 2.28 -12.48
N GLY A 72 -3.42 1.04 -12.82
CA GLY A 72 -2.73 0.21 -13.80
C GLY A 72 -1.42 -0.41 -13.30
N ILE A 73 -1.15 -0.37 -12.00
CA ILE A 73 0.05 -0.99 -11.41
C ILE A 73 -0.20 -2.49 -11.31
N GLN A 74 0.72 -3.28 -11.85
CA GLN A 74 0.57 -4.73 -11.88
C GLN A 74 0.87 -5.37 -10.51
N PRO A 75 0.25 -6.51 -10.18
CA PRO A 75 0.63 -7.26 -8.99
C PRO A 75 2.10 -7.71 -9.07
N LEU A 76 2.73 -7.89 -7.92
CA LEU A 76 4.12 -8.38 -7.85
C LEU A 76 4.26 -9.80 -8.41
N ASN A 77 3.24 -10.63 -8.21
CA ASN A 77 3.16 -12.01 -8.69
C ASN A 77 1.89 -12.17 -9.56
N GLU A 78 1.30 -13.36 -9.61
CA GLU A 78 0.06 -13.62 -10.35
C GLU A 78 -1.17 -12.92 -9.75
N SER A 79 -1.11 -12.53 -8.48
CA SER A 79 -2.17 -11.86 -7.74
C SER A 79 -1.61 -10.71 -6.91
N TYR A 80 -2.45 -9.70 -6.62
CA TYR A 80 -2.12 -8.66 -5.63
C TYR A 80 -1.96 -9.24 -4.23
N PHE A 81 -2.59 -10.39 -3.94
CA PHE A 81 -2.64 -10.97 -2.61
C PHE A 81 -1.56 -12.03 -2.43
N GLN A 82 -0.73 -11.83 -1.40
CA GLN A 82 0.15 -12.84 -0.85
C GLN A 82 -0.51 -13.41 0.41
N SER A 83 -1.28 -14.48 0.24
CA SER A 83 -1.99 -15.14 1.35
C SER A 83 -1.04 -15.98 2.21
N PHE A 84 -1.24 -15.94 3.52
CA PHE A 84 -0.47 -16.72 4.48
C PHE A 84 -1.28 -17.03 5.73
N ASP A 85 -0.84 -18.05 6.46
CA ASP A 85 -1.45 -18.44 7.72
C ASP A 85 -0.42 -18.28 8.86
N ALA A 86 -0.88 -17.75 9.99
CA ALA A 86 -0.13 -17.75 11.23
C ALA A 86 -0.75 -18.70 12.24
N TYR A 87 0.10 -19.31 13.09
CA TYR A 87 -0.29 -20.36 14.02
C TYR A 87 0.17 -20.06 15.44
N ARG A 88 -0.63 -20.47 16.44
CA ARG A 88 -0.23 -20.49 17.84
C ARG A 88 -0.84 -21.70 18.56
N LYS A 89 -0.27 -22.11 19.70
CA LYS A 89 -0.87 -23.19 20.54
C LYS A 89 -2.21 -22.71 21.10
N GLU A 90 -3.23 -23.57 21.03
CA GLU A 90 -4.60 -23.21 21.46
C GLU A 90 -4.68 -22.82 22.94
N ARG A 91 -3.93 -23.50 23.81
CA ARG A 91 -3.91 -23.23 25.26
C ARG A 91 -3.22 -21.92 25.65
N GLN A 92 -2.54 -21.25 24.70
CA GLN A 92 -1.83 -20.00 24.94
C GLN A 92 -2.63 -18.83 24.36
N LYS A 93 -3.75 -18.42 25.00
CA LYS A 93 -4.56 -17.27 24.55
C LYS A 93 -3.74 -15.98 24.32
N LYS A 94 -2.58 -15.85 24.99
CA LYS A 94 -1.60 -14.75 24.81
C LYS A 94 -0.30 -15.22 24.12
N GLY A 95 -0.29 -16.41 23.53
CA GLY A 95 0.90 -16.93 22.83
C GLY A 95 1.13 -16.17 21.52
N ARG A 96 2.41 -15.98 21.21
CA ARG A 96 2.82 -15.34 19.95
C ARG A 96 2.37 -16.16 18.75
N LEU A 97 1.85 -15.48 17.73
CA LEU A 97 1.58 -16.08 16.43
C LEU A 97 2.90 -16.29 15.66
N GLU A 98 3.02 -17.40 14.97
CA GLU A 98 4.21 -17.81 14.23
C GLU A 98 3.88 -18.03 12.76
N VAL A 99 4.77 -17.55 11.89
CA VAL A 99 4.71 -17.73 10.43
C VAL A 99 5.94 -18.46 9.88
N HIS A 100 6.98 -18.65 10.72
CA HIS A 100 8.20 -19.34 10.29
C HIS A 100 7.90 -20.81 9.99
N PRO A 101 8.31 -21.37 8.82
CA PRO A 101 7.96 -22.73 8.40
C PRO A 101 8.25 -23.81 9.44
N ASP A 102 9.44 -23.77 10.08
CA ASP A 102 9.83 -24.77 11.08
C ASP A 102 8.98 -24.70 12.36
N SER A 103 8.62 -23.49 12.79
CA SER A 103 7.74 -23.28 13.95
C SER A 103 6.32 -23.75 13.64
N VAL A 104 5.82 -23.43 12.44
CA VAL A 104 4.51 -23.82 11.95
C VAL A 104 4.41 -25.35 11.82
N ALA A 105 5.45 -26.02 11.30
CA ALA A 105 5.47 -27.47 11.18
C ALA A 105 5.34 -28.17 12.55
N LYS A 106 5.98 -27.64 13.60
CA LYS A 106 5.84 -28.14 14.96
C LYS A 106 4.46 -27.86 15.56
N LEU A 107 3.94 -26.64 15.37
CA LEU A 107 2.64 -26.24 15.90
C LEU A 107 1.48 -27.03 15.29
N LYS A 108 1.57 -27.39 14.00
CA LYS A 108 0.56 -28.23 13.33
C LYS A 108 0.42 -29.65 13.88
N GLN A 109 1.41 -30.11 14.64
CA GLN A 109 1.37 -31.44 15.31
C GLN A 109 0.61 -31.40 16.65
N GLU A 110 0.29 -30.21 17.15
CA GLU A 110 -0.45 -30.00 18.40
C GLU A 110 -1.80 -29.32 18.08
N VAL A 111 -2.69 -29.22 19.08
CA VAL A 111 -3.91 -28.42 18.96
C VAL A 111 -3.51 -26.95 18.88
N HIS A 112 -3.85 -26.31 17.77
CA HIS A 112 -3.42 -24.95 17.42
C HIS A 112 -4.59 -24.09 16.93
N GLN A 113 -4.43 -22.80 17.05
CA GLN A 113 -5.26 -21.80 16.40
C GLN A 113 -4.56 -21.33 15.11
N LYS A 114 -5.34 -21.17 14.06
CA LYS A 114 -4.90 -20.65 12.78
C LYS A 114 -5.56 -19.31 12.51
N LEU A 115 -4.79 -18.34 12.04
CA LEU A 115 -5.27 -17.04 11.56
C LEU A 115 -4.82 -16.88 10.12
N SER A 116 -5.76 -16.74 9.19
CA SER A 116 -5.48 -16.51 7.78
C SER A 116 -5.43 -15.02 7.48
N MET A 117 -4.43 -14.58 6.76
CA MET A 117 -4.14 -13.18 6.45
C MET A 117 -3.62 -13.05 5.02
N ARG A 118 -3.46 -11.82 4.54
CA ARG A 118 -2.88 -11.57 3.21
C ARG A 118 -2.25 -10.19 3.10
N ASN A 119 -1.01 -10.13 2.66
CA ASN A 119 -0.39 -8.89 2.20
C ASN A 119 -0.96 -8.48 0.84
N VAL A 120 -0.91 -7.17 0.52
CA VAL A 120 -1.18 -6.68 -0.83
C VAL A 120 0.14 -6.17 -1.41
N LEU A 121 0.53 -6.70 -2.59
CA LEU A 121 1.82 -6.46 -3.20
C LEU A 121 1.65 -6.09 -4.69
N ALA A 122 2.20 -4.95 -5.07
CA ALA A 122 2.22 -4.50 -6.47
C ALA A 122 3.61 -3.96 -6.83
N MET A 123 3.93 -3.85 -8.12
CA MET A 123 5.25 -3.42 -8.56
C MET A 123 5.19 -2.55 -9.81
N ILE A 124 6.01 -1.50 -9.82
CA ILE A 124 6.40 -0.78 -11.03
C ILE A 124 7.80 -1.27 -11.41
N PRO A 125 7.98 -1.86 -12.62
CA PRO A 125 9.28 -2.35 -13.04
C PRO A 125 10.26 -1.20 -13.33
N GLY A 126 11.49 -1.35 -12.84
CA GLY A 126 12.58 -0.42 -13.06
C GLY A 126 13.43 -0.76 -14.29
N LYS A 127 14.36 0.14 -14.63
CA LYS A 127 15.39 -0.09 -15.65
C LYS A 127 16.35 -1.21 -15.22
N ASN A 128 16.80 -1.17 -13.96
CA ASN A 128 17.55 -2.24 -13.32
C ASN A 128 16.59 -3.25 -12.71
N THR A 129 16.33 -4.34 -13.43
CA THR A 129 15.40 -5.40 -13.01
C THR A 129 15.95 -6.35 -11.93
N LYS A 130 17.20 -6.17 -11.51
CA LYS A 130 17.86 -7.01 -10.48
C LYS A 130 17.89 -6.37 -9.11
N GLU A 131 17.43 -5.13 -8.99
CA GLU A 131 17.40 -4.41 -7.71
C GLU A 131 15.99 -3.93 -7.40
N TYR A 132 15.64 -3.95 -6.13
CA TYR A 132 14.30 -3.60 -5.63
C TYR A 132 14.38 -2.58 -4.51
N VAL A 133 13.39 -1.70 -4.47
CA VAL A 133 13.09 -0.82 -3.34
C VAL A 133 11.66 -1.09 -2.95
N ILE A 134 11.39 -1.14 -1.65
CA ILE A 134 10.04 -1.32 -1.13
C ILE A 134 9.56 -0.01 -0.51
N VAL A 135 8.34 0.38 -0.84
CA VAL A 135 7.60 1.44 -0.15
C VAL A 135 6.40 0.75 0.50
N GLY A 136 6.33 0.74 1.82
CA GLY A 136 5.36 -0.08 2.53
C GLY A 136 4.72 0.59 3.73
N ALA A 137 3.52 0.10 4.07
CA ALA A 137 2.78 0.41 5.29
C ALA A 137 1.93 -0.80 5.68
N HIS A 138 1.58 -0.96 6.96
CA HIS A 138 0.58 -1.95 7.33
C HIS A 138 -0.83 -1.35 7.26
N PHE A 139 -1.81 -2.20 7.04
CA PHE A 139 -3.20 -1.77 6.93
C PHE A 139 -4.12 -2.37 7.99
N ASP A 140 -3.68 -3.39 8.71
CA ASP A 140 -4.40 -3.91 9.88
C ASP A 140 -4.30 -2.96 11.08
N HIS A 141 -5.21 -3.14 12.03
CA HIS A 141 -5.14 -2.45 13.32
C HIS A 141 -5.78 -3.33 14.41
N LEU A 142 -6.09 -2.76 15.57
CA LEU A 142 -6.40 -3.52 16.79
C LEU A 142 -7.82 -4.10 16.85
N GLY A 143 -8.73 -3.66 15.96
CA GLY A 143 -10.10 -4.18 15.95
C GLY A 143 -11.03 -3.49 16.93
N ILE A 144 -11.83 -4.29 17.63
CA ILE A 144 -12.83 -3.84 18.61
C ILE A 144 -12.46 -4.37 19.99
N ASP A 145 -12.47 -3.51 20.99
CA ASP A 145 -12.35 -3.90 22.40
C ASP A 145 -13.68 -3.64 23.16
N PRO A 146 -14.51 -4.66 23.39
CA PRO A 146 -15.78 -4.51 24.08
C PRO A 146 -15.62 -4.16 25.58
N ALA A 147 -14.42 -4.15 26.12
CA ALA A 147 -14.15 -3.76 27.50
C ALA A 147 -14.00 -2.23 27.68
N LEU A 148 -13.93 -1.48 26.58
CA LEU A 148 -13.85 -0.02 26.64
C LEU A 148 -15.24 0.60 26.85
N ASP A 149 -15.28 1.66 27.67
CA ASP A 149 -16.44 2.51 27.81
C ASP A 149 -16.48 3.51 26.63
N GLY A 150 -17.67 3.69 26.03
CA GLY A 150 -17.87 4.60 24.89
C GLY A 150 -17.49 3.98 23.56
N ASP A 151 -16.58 4.63 22.83
CA ASP A 151 -16.09 4.12 21.54
C ASP A 151 -15.18 2.91 21.73
N GLN A 152 -15.59 1.78 21.16
CA GLN A 152 -14.92 0.50 21.31
C GLN A 152 -14.09 0.12 20.07
N ILE A 153 -14.15 0.94 19.01
CA ILE A 153 -13.49 0.66 17.74
C ILE A 153 -12.14 1.38 17.69
N TYR A 154 -11.08 0.63 17.52
CA TYR A 154 -9.78 1.19 17.20
C TYR A 154 -9.73 1.54 15.72
N ASN A 155 -10.16 2.74 15.34
CA ASN A 155 -10.26 3.17 13.94
C ASN A 155 -8.91 3.24 13.21
N GLY A 156 -7.81 3.53 13.91
CA GLY A 156 -6.45 3.51 13.37
C GLY A 156 -6.24 4.46 12.19
N ALA A 157 -6.67 5.73 12.32
CA ALA A 157 -6.48 6.73 11.29
C ALA A 157 -5.00 7.08 11.11
N ASP A 158 -4.30 7.33 12.21
CA ASP A 158 -2.86 7.60 12.24
C ASP A 158 -2.06 6.31 12.12
N ASP A 159 -2.44 5.28 12.87
CA ASP A 159 -1.83 3.96 12.86
C ASP A 159 -2.77 2.90 12.23
N ASN A 160 -2.68 2.53 10.92
CA ASN A 160 -1.75 3.16 9.99
C ASN A 160 -2.45 3.43 8.63
N ALA A 161 -3.73 3.87 8.67
CA ALA A 161 -4.43 4.32 7.47
C ALA A 161 -3.68 5.49 6.78
N SER A 162 -3.01 6.35 7.57
CA SER A 162 -2.20 7.45 7.06
C SER A 162 -1.02 6.96 6.22
N GLY A 163 -0.28 5.95 6.69
CA GLY A 163 0.80 5.33 5.95
C GLY A 163 0.32 4.65 4.68
N VAL A 164 -0.81 3.92 4.73
CA VAL A 164 -1.43 3.33 3.53
C VAL A 164 -1.76 4.41 2.52
N SER A 165 -2.36 5.53 2.94
CA SER A 165 -2.64 6.67 2.08
C SER A 165 -1.37 7.24 1.45
N ALA A 166 -0.30 7.40 2.22
CA ALA A 166 0.97 7.89 1.73
C ALA A 166 1.55 6.98 0.64
N VAL A 167 1.57 5.66 0.86
CA VAL A 167 2.05 4.68 -0.12
C VAL A 167 1.23 4.72 -1.40
N LEU A 168 -0.10 4.81 -1.32
CA LEU A 168 -0.98 4.92 -2.49
C LEU A 168 -0.74 6.22 -3.27
N GLN A 169 -0.51 7.35 -2.60
CA GLN A 169 -0.19 8.61 -3.25
C GLN A 169 1.19 8.59 -3.93
N ILE A 170 2.19 7.98 -3.30
CA ILE A 170 3.51 7.76 -3.90
C ILE A 170 3.37 6.88 -5.17
N ALA A 171 2.61 5.80 -5.10
CA ALA A 171 2.34 4.93 -6.24
C ALA A 171 1.70 5.71 -7.40
N ARG A 172 0.70 6.54 -7.10
CA ARG A 172 0.05 7.42 -8.07
C ARG A 172 1.03 8.43 -8.69
N ALA A 173 1.93 9.00 -7.88
CA ALA A 173 2.93 9.96 -8.37
C ALA A 173 3.90 9.28 -9.36
N PHE A 174 4.34 8.06 -9.10
CA PHE A 174 5.15 7.29 -10.05
C PHE A 174 4.42 7.08 -11.38
N VAL A 175 3.16 6.65 -11.35
CA VAL A 175 2.35 6.44 -12.57
C VAL A 175 2.17 7.75 -13.33
N ALA A 176 1.83 8.85 -12.65
CA ALA A 176 1.57 10.14 -13.27
C ALA A 176 2.83 10.78 -13.87
N SER A 177 4.00 10.50 -13.31
CA SER A 177 5.28 10.95 -13.86
C SER A 177 5.53 10.37 -15.25
N GLY A 178 5.00 9.18 -15.54
CA GLY A 178 5.27 8.43 -16.77
C GLY A 178 6.73 8.00 -16.93
N GLN A 179 7.55 8.16 -15.90
CA GLN A 179 8.97 7.74 -15.92
C GLN A 179 9.13 6.34 -15.37
N GLN A 180 9.95 5.54 -16.04
CA GLN A 180 10.40 4.28 -15.50
C GLN A 180 11.44 4.54 -14.41
N PRO A 181 11.23 4.04 -13.16
CA PRO A 181 12.19 4.22 -12.08
C PRO A 181 13.50 3.49 -12.36
N GLU A 182 14.57 3.87 -11.67
CA GLU A 182 15.89 3.22 -11.85
C GLU A 182 15.89 1.78 -11.36
N ARG A 183 15.18 1.49 -10.26
CA ARG A 183 15.02 0.14 -9.68
C ARG A 183 13.57 -0.26 -9.70
N ASN A 184 13.29 -1.56 -9.58
CA ASN A 184 11.92 -2.02 -9.34
C ASN A 184 11.39 -1.42 -8.04
N VAL A 185 10.20 -0.84 -8.08
CA VAL A 185 9.54 -0.28 -6.89
C VAL A 185 8.36 -1.17 -6.51
N ILE A 186 8.47 -1.81 -5.36
CA ILE A 186 7.40 -2.62 -4.78
C ILE A 186 6.59 -1.75 -3.83
N PHE A 187 5.28 -1.71 -4.03
CA PHE A 187 4.32 -1.15 -3.09
C PHE A 187 3.77 -2.29 -2.28
N ALA A 188 4.05 -2.27 -0.98
CA ALA A 188 3.74 -3.36 -0.07
C ALA A 188 2.82 -2.88 1.06
N PHE A 189 1.69 -3.57 1.22
CA PHE A 189 0.75 -3.30 2.30
C PHE A 189 0.65 -4.57 3.14
N TRP A 190 1.12 -4.45 4.39
CA TRP A 190 1.31 -5.58 5.27
C TRP A 190 0.07 -5.84 6.11
N ASP A 191 -0.27 -7.13 6.28
CA ASP A 191 -1.30 -7.58 7.22
C ASP A 191 -0.64 -8.20 8.47
N GLY A 192 -1.28 -8.07 9.62
CA GLY A 192 -0.81 -8.65 10.86
C GLY A 192 0.44 -7.99 11.47
N GLU A 193 0.64 -6.70 11.23
CA GLU A 193 1.67 -5.92 11.89
C GLU A 193 1.47 -5.90 13.40
N GLU A 194 0.25 -5.57 13.84
CA GLU A 194 -0.19 -5.46 15.23
C GLU A 194 -0.12 -6.80 15.99
N LYS A 195 -0.07 -7.90 15.26
CA LYS A 195 0.10 -9.24 15.81
C LYS A 195 1.56 -9.71 15.81
N GLY A 196 2.49 -8.82 15.52
CA GLY A 196 3.93 -9.02 15.60
C GLY A 196 4.66 -9.07 14.26
N LEU A 197 4.37 -8.13 13.35
CA LEU A 197 5.02 -7.98 12.04
C LEU A 197 4.85 -9.22 11.14
N LEU A 198 3.70 -9.91 11.21
CA LEU A 198 3.56 -11.23 10.61
C LEU A 198 3.66 -11.20 9.09
N GLY A 199 3.02 -10.23 8.44
CA GLY A 199 3.02 -10.11 6.98
C GLY A 199 4.39 -9.81 6.39
N SER A 200 5.09 -8.82 6.94
CA SER A 200 6.44 -8.47 6.50
C SER A 200 7.44 -9.58 6.78
N LYS A 201 7.34 -10.28 7.93
CA LYS A 201 8.15 -11.48 8.23
C LYS A 201 7.91 -12.59 7.22
N TYR A 202 6.64 -12.89 6.92
CA TYR A 202 6.31 -13.90 5.92
C TYR A 202 6.89 -13.54 4.55
N PHE A 203 6.77 -12.28 4.14
CA PHE A 203 7.35 -11.82 2.89
C PHE A 203 8.87 -12.05 2.86
N VAL A 204 9.61 -11.61 3.88
CA VAL A 204 11.07 -11.77 3.95
C VAL A 204 11.48 -13.24 3.90
N GLN A 205 10.73 -14.14 4.54
CA GLN A 205 11.02 -15.58 4.57
C GLN A 205 10.74 -16.29 3.25
N THR A 206 9.82 -15.77 2.44
CA THR A 206 9.37 -16.43 1.21
C THR A 206 9.82 -15.70 -0.07
N CYS A 207 10.37 -14.49 0.05
CA CYS A 207 10.81 -13.70 -1.09
C CYS A 207 12.11 -14.28 -1.68
N PRO A 208 12.10 -14.76 -2.95
CA PRO A 208 13.28 -15.37 -3.56
C PRO A 208 14.39 -14.36 -3.90
N PHE A 209 14.08 -13.06 -3.92
CA PHE A 209 15.00 -11.97 -4.26
C PHE A 209 15.27 -11.03 -3.08
N VAL A 210 15.09 -11.49 -1.84
CA VAL A 210 15.28 -10.66 -0.64
C VAL A 210 16.66 -9.98 -0.57
N SER A 211 17.73 -10.67 -1.03
CA SER A 211 19.09 -10.13 -1.09
C SER A 211 19.30 -9.02 -2.11
N GLN A 212 18.34 -8.85 -3.04
CA GLN A 212 18.36 -7.83 -4.07
C GLN A 212 17.60 -6.55 -3.65
N ILE A 213 16.96 -6.55 -2.49
CA ILE A 213 16.27 -5.39 -1.93
C ILE A 213 17.33 -4.44 -1.37
N LYS A 214 17.32 -3.19 -1.87
CA LYS A 214 18.32 -2.15 -1.55
C LYS A 214 17.81 -1.07 -0.61
N GLY A 215 16.48 -1.05 -0.34
CA GLY A 215 15.87 -0.10 0.56
C GLY A 215 14.44 -0.48 0.91
N TYR A 216 14.05 -0.04 2.10
CA TYR A 216 12.70 -0.18 2.66
C TYR A 216 12.34 1.10 3.40
#